data_91951f58f4de552584070adbf103cdf0
#
_entry.id   91951f58f4de552584070adbf103cdf0
#
_cell.length_a   1.000
_cell.length_b   1.000
_cell.length_c   1.000
_cell.angle_alpha   90.00
_cell.angle_beta   90.00
_cell.angle_gamma   90.00
#
_symmetry.space_group_name_H-M   'P 1'
#
loop_
_entity.id
_entity.type
_entity.pdbx_description
1 polymer ?
#
loop_
_entity_poly.entity_id
_entity_poly.type
_entity_poly.pdbx_seq_one_letter_code
_entity_poly.pdbx_strand_id
1 'polypeptide(L)'
;MSWPYEELKWYNIDYLYIAPDDLVKLLEENKNVMLIDIRQSEYYDAGHLPGSIPTYSFPNTNKEQWDALDELNEQIEKTLDPIVLICMSGTNGAYNAVNHWATKGIDPRKFYILEGGGTNWPYADMLEVTPNYQYITPDELKTKIEAKEDMLLLSVQTKDSYKEDGHLHGSIETKAYPANTEDLRKRLDKVTDKLTENDLPIYVMCMEGKGGAENAISYYVNEKKIDQTRFYIIEGGIKGWPFPEMLESSKTEAEE
;
A
#
# COMPACT_ATOMS: atom_id res chain seq x y z
N MET A 1 -24.64 35.59 11.35
CA MET A 1 -24.25 34.43 10.52
C MET A 1 -24.54 33.19 11.33
N SER A 2 -25.65 32.50 11.04
CA SER A 2 -26.01 31.26 11.69
C SER A 2 -25.11 30.14 11.14
N TRP A 3 -24.49 29.42 12.01
CA TRP A 3 -23.71 28.22 11.71
C TRP A 3 -24.66 27.18 11.07
N PRO A 4 -24.33 26.58 9.92
CA PRO A 4 -25.27 25.76 9.13
C PRO A 4 -25.51 24.35 9.69
N TYR A 5 -25.05 24.05 10.85
CA TYR A 5 -25.25 22.73 11.48
C TYR A 5 -26.31 22.88 12.59
N GLU A 6 -27.58 22.79 12.19
CA GLU A 6 -28.67 22.57 13.11
C GLU A 6 -28.43 21.20 13.79
N GLU A 7 -28.26 21.28 15.12
CA GLU A 7 -28.29 20.18 16.06
C GLU A 7 -27.33 19.01 15.76
N LEU A 8 -26.03 19.21 15.96
CA LEU A 8 -25.22 18.16 16.53
C LEU A 8 -25.85 17.80 17.87
N LYS A 9 -26.75 16.82 17.88
CA LYS A 9 -27.07 16.10 19.10
C LYS A 9 -25.75 15.49 19.54
N TRP A 10 -25.14 16.08 20.55
CA TRP A 10 -24.03 15.49 21.27
C TRP A 10 -24.60 14.23 21.91
N TYR A 11 -24.57 13.12 21.16
CA TYR A 11 -24.82 11.84 21.75
C TYR A 11 -23.75 11.68 22.84
N ASN A 12 -24.19 11.32 24.04
CA ASN A 12 -23.28 10.87 25.07
C ASN A 12 -22.78 9.50 24.62
N ILE A 13 -21.75 9.50 23.73
CA ILE A 13 -21.21 8.28 23.15
C ILE A 13 -20.19 7.74 24.14
N ASP A 14 -20.46 6.55 24.66
CA ASP A 14 -19.46 5.78 25.37
C ASP A 14 -18.52 5.17 24.33
N TYR A 15 -17.34 5.79 24.14
CA TYR A 15 -16.33 5.30 23.20
C TYR A 15 -15.74 3.98 23.72
N LEU A 16 -15.64 3.02 22.82
CA LEU A 16 -14.98 1.74 23.10
C LEU A 16 -13.49 1.86 22.73
N TYR A 17 -12.65 1.21 23.50
CA TYR A 17 -11.22 1.21 23.29
C TYR A 17 -10.69 -0.21 23.15
N ILE A 18 -9.57 -0.33 22.44
CA ILE A 18 -8.80 -1.57 22.37
C ILE A 18 -7.34 -1.27 22.72
N ALA A 19 -6.80 -2.03 23.68
CA ALA A 19 -5.39 -1.94 24.02
C ALA A 19 -4.52 -2.52 22.87
N PRO A 20 -3.29 -2.03 22.67
CA PRO A 20 -2.38 -2.57 21.67
C PRO A 20 -2.21 -4.09 21.76
N ASP A 21 -1.99 -4.62 22.96
CA ASP A 21 -1.82 -6.07 23.20
C ASP A 21 -3.04 -6.90 22.77
N ASP A 22 -4.24 -6.37 22.97
CA ASP A 22 -5.46 -7.07 22.60
C ASP A 22 -5.71 -6.99 21.08
N LEU A 23 -5.32 -5.88 20.44
CA LEU A 23 -5.34 -5.79 18.98
C LEU A 23 -4.34 -6.77 18.34
N VAL A 24 -3.12 -6.85 18.88
CA VAL A 24 -2.11 -7.84 18.43
C VAL A 24 -2.67 -9.26 18.49
N LYS A 25 -3.28 -9.66 19.59
CA LYS A 25 -3.92 -11.00 19.72
C LYS A 25 -4.97 -11.25 18.65
N LEU A 26 -5.82 -10.24 18.35
CA LEU A 26 -6.85 -10.38 17.31
C LEU A 26 -6.21 -10.58 15.93
N LEU A 27 -5.13 -9.87 15.64
CA LEU A 27 -4.41 -9.98 14.36
C LEU A 27 -3.68 -11.32 14.24
N GLU A 28 -3.00 -11.79 15.30
CA GLU A 28 -2.29 -13.08 15.32
C GLU A 28 -3.25 -14.28 15.22
N GLU A 29 -4.45 -14.18 15.81
CA GLU A 29 -5.48 -15.21 15.68
C GLU A 29 -6.15 -15.22 14.30
N ASN A 30 -5.66 -14.42 13.34
CA ASN A 30 -6.23 -14.23 11.99
C ASN A 30 -7.74 -13.90 12.04
N LYS A 31 -8.19 -13.21 13.06
CA LYS A 31 -9.55 -12.69 13.11
C LYS A 31 -9.68 -11.53 12.15
N ASN A 32 -10.75 -11.52 11.40
CA ASN A 32 -11.05 -10.37 10.54
C ASN A 32 -11.25 -9.14 11.42
N VAL A 33 -10.50 -8.10 11.15
CA VAL A 33 -10.59 -6.79 11.79
C VAL A 33 -10.49 -5.74 10.70
N MET A 34 -11.43 -4.82 10.65
CA MET A 34 -11.33 -3.68 9.75
C MET A 34 -10.50 -2.58 10.45
N LEU A 35 -9.30 -2.35 9.97
CA LEU A 35 -8.44 -1.28 10.47
C LEU A 35 -8.63 -0.03 9.63
N ILE A 36 -8.99 1.09 10.25
CA ILE A 36 -9.12 2.40 9.58
C ILE A 36 -8.12 3.36 10.21
N ASP A 37 -7.15 3.79 9.42
CA ASP A 37 -6.15 4.75 9.85
C ASP A 37 -6.50 6.14 9.33
N ILE A 38 -6.87 7.02 10.26
CA ILE A 38 -7.31 8.40 9.96
C ILE A 38 -6.16 9.41 10.04
N ARG A 39 -4.93 8.97 10.32
CA ARG A 39 -3.77 9.87 10.43
C ARG A 39 -3.48 10.58 9.10
N GLN A 40 -2.70 11.64 9.16
CA GLN A 40 -2.17 12.30 7.96
C GLN A 40 -1.20 11.37 7.22
N SER A 41 -1.04 11.58 5.91
CA SER A 41 -0.24 10.70 5.04
C SER A 41 1.19 10.50 5.55
N GLU A 42 1.84 11.57 6.01
CA GLU A 42 3.20 11.51 6.53
C GLU A 42 3.39 10.52 7.70
N TYR A 43 2.37 10.40 8.56
CA TYR A 43 2.41 9.47 9.69
C TYR A 43 2.01 8.05 9.30
N TYR A 44 1.08 7.92 8.37
CA TYR A 44 0.72 6.63 7.79
C TYR A 44 1.90 6.03 7.04
N ASP A 45 2.51 6.82 6.15
CA ASP A 45 3.62 6.38 5.30
C ASP A 45 4.87 6.03 6.10
N ALA A 46 5.11 6.75 7.22
CA ALA A 46 6.22 6.46 8.12
C ALA A 46 6.07 5.14 8.89
N GLY A 47 4.83 4.63 9.04
CA GLY A 47 4.55 3.34 9.67
C GLY A 47 3.08 3.16 10.00
N HIS A 48 2.48 2.10 9.45
CA HIS A 48 1.07 1.75 9.65
C HIS A 48 0.90 0.23 9.87
N LEU A 49 -0.21 -0.15 10.46
CA LEU A 49 -0.55 -1.57 10.61
C LEU A 49 -0.89 -2.18 9.24
N PRO A 50 -0.38 -3.39 8.93
CA PRO A 50 -0.68 -4.08 7.68
C PRO A 50 -2.18 -4.19 7.42
N GLY A 51 -2.60 -3.85 6.18
CA GLY A 51 -4.01 -3.92 5.77
C GLY A 51 -4.90 -2.83 6.34
N SER A 52 -4.37 -1.83 7.05
CA SER A 52 -5.16 -0.67 7.46
C SER A 52 -5.52 0.21 6.26
N ILE A 53 -6.75 0.74 6.29
CA ILE A 53 -7.31 1.59 5.24
C ILE A 53 -7.01 3.04 5.59
N PRO A 54 -6.15 3.75 4.84
CA PRO A 54 -5.88 5.16 5.10
C PRO A 54 -7.04 6.04 4.62
N THR A 55 -7.41 7.02 5.42
CA THR A 55 -8.38 8.06 5.01
C THR A 55 -7.78 9.45 4.96
N TYR A 56 -6.63 9.66 5.61
CA TYR A 56 -5.93 10.95 5.73
C TYR A 56 -6.82 12.09 6.26
N SER A 57 -7.84 11.73 7.02
CA SER A 57 -8.92 12.64 7.41
C SER A 57 -8.69 13.34 8.75
N PHE A 58 -7.56 13.11 9.43
CA PHE A 58 -7.27 13.79 10.70
C PHE A 58 -7.16 15.31 10.52
N PRO A 59 -7.74 16.11 11.43
CA PRO A 59 -8.44 15.76 12.68
C PRO A 59 -9.95 15.55 12.57
N ASN A 60 -10.51 15.40 11.37
CA ASN A 60 -11.94 15.19 11.09
C ASN A 60 -12.83 16.37 11.54
N THR A 61 -12.49 17.57 11.11
CA THR A 61 -13.16 18.81 11.52
C THR A 61 -13.73 19.63 10.36
N ASN A 62 -13.55 19.17 9.13
CA ASN A 62 -14.02 19.87 7.94
C ASN A 62 -14.65 18.90 6.92
N LYS A 63 -15.32 19.50 5.92
CA LYS A 63 -16.08 18.73 4.93
C LYS A 63 -15.22 17.77 4.11
N GLU A 64 -14.04 18.16 3.67
CA GLU A 64 -13.14 17.33 2.87
C GLU A 64 -12.73 16.07 3.64
N GLN A 65 -12.40 16.22 4.92
CA GLN A 65 -12.06 15.13 5.80
C GLN A 65 -13.26 14.21 6.06
N TRP A 66 -14.46 14.76 6.18
CA TRP A 66 -15.68 13.96 6.34
C TRP A 66 -16.07 13.23 5.06
N ASP A 67 -15.88 13.86 3.88
CA ASP A 67 -16.10 13.20 2.61
C ASP A 67 -15.20 11.95 2.45
N ALA A 68 -13.93 12.03 2.90
CA ALA A 68 -13.04 10.89 2.91
C ALA A 68 -13.50 9.75 3.86
N LEU A 69 -14.10 10.10 5.00
CA LEU A 69 -14.71 9.08 5.87
C LEU A 69 -15.95 8.47 5.24
N ASP A 70 -16.77 9.28 4.53
CA ASP A 70 -18.01 8.84 3.89
C ASP A 70 -17.77 7.81 2.79
N GLU A 71 -16.59 7.75 2.17
CA GLU A 71 -16.21 6.72 1.21
C GLU A 71 -16.24 5.31 1.79
N LEU A 72 -16.12 5.19 3.12
CA LEU A 72 -16.15 3.90 3.81
C LEU A 72 -17.54 3.49 4.33
N ASN A 73 -18.56 4.35 4.20
CA ASN A 73 -19.89 4.12 4.78
C ASN A 73 -20.47 2.76 4.40
N GLU A 74 -20.48 2.42 3.12
CA GLU A 74 -21.04 1.16 2.63
C GLU A 74 -20.27 -0.06 3.19
N GLN A 75 -18.95 0.03 3.28
CA GLN A 75 -18.10 -1.04 3.80
C GLN A 75 -18.31 -1.21 5.32
N ILE A 76 -18.38 -0.11 6.06
CA ILE A 76 -18.65 -0.07 7.50
C ILE A 76 -20.04 -0.65 7.83
N GLU A 77 -21.05 -0.33 7.04
CA GLU A 77 -22.40 -0.85 7.24
C GLU A 77 -22.47 -2.36 7.04
N LYS A 78 -21.80 -2.87 6.01
CA LYS A 78 -21.81 -4.28 5.62
C LYS A 78 -20.95 -5.18 6.49
N THR A 79 -19.88 -4.65 7.10
CA THR A 79 -19.00 -5.48 7.91
C THR A 79 -19.63 -5.90 9.23
N LEU A 80 -19.42 -7.17 9.58
CA LEU A 80 -19.72 -7.73 10.90
C LEU A 80 -18.47 -7.82 11.77
N ASP A 81 -17.30 -7.52 11.19
CA ASP A 81 -16.03 -7.57 11.88
C ASP A 81 -15.84 -6.34 12.78
N PRO A 82 -15.07 -6.45 13.87
CA PRO A 82 -14.67 -5.29 14.67
C PRO A 82 -13.97 -4.24 13.80
N ILE A 83 -14.28 -2.98 14.02
CA ILE A 83 -13.64 -1.85 13.36
C ILE A 83 -12.74 -1.15 14.34
N VAL A 84 -11.45 -1.04 14.03
CA VAL A 84 -10.48 -0.35 14.88
C VAL A 84 -10.04 0.94 14.20
N LEU A 85 -10.21 2.05 14.90
CA LEU A 85 -9.79 3.38 14.47
C LEU A 85 -8.40 3.70 15.02
N ILE A 86 -7.50 4.05 14.12
CA ILE A 86 -6.15 4.47 14.44
C ILE A 86 -6.04 5.96 14.13
N CYS A 87 -5.90 6.79 15.16
CA CYS A 87 -5.57 8.21 15.02
C CYS A 87 -4.21 8.49 15.67
N MET A 88 -3.82 9.76 15.78
CA MET A 88 -2.52 10.13 16.34
C MET A 88 -2.33 9.63 17.79
N SER A 89 -3.32 9.87 18.65
CA SER A 89 -3.20 9.65 20.11
C SER A 89 -4.35 8.84 20.76
N GLY A 90 -5.27 8.31 19.94
CA GLY A 90 -6.44 7.59 20.46
C GLY A 90 -7.50 8.51 21.11
N THR A 91 -7.60 9.76 20.67
CA THR A 91 -8.50 10.77 21.27
C THR A 91 -9.28 11.56 20.20
N ASN A 92 -9.23 12.88 20.24
CA ASN A 92 -10.10 13.81 19.51
C ASN A 92 -10.37 13.47 18.03
N GLY A 93 -9.35 13.09 17.26
CA GLY A 93 -9.55 12.74 15.85
C GLY A 93 -10.45 11.50 15.70
N ALA A 94 -10.24 10.48 16.53
CA ALA A 94 -11.09 9.28 16.53
C ALA A 94 -12.50 9.60 17.01
N TYR A 95 -12.66 10.43 18.07
CA TYR A 95 -13.99 10.88 18.52
C TYR A 95 -14.75 11.60 17.44
N ASN A 96 -14.09 12.52 16.71
CA ASN A 96 -14.71 13.25 15.62
C ASN A 96 -15.17 12.32 14.50
N ALA A 97 -14.37 11.29 14.16
CA ALA A 97 -14.73 10.29 13.15
C ALA A 97 -15.95 9.47 13.59
N VAL A 98 -15.94 8.92 14.80
CA VAL A 98 -17.08 8.15 15.37
C VAL A 98 -18.33 9.00 15.42
N ASN A 99 -18.22 10.27 15.88
CA ASN A 99 -19.35 11.20 15.92
C ASN A 99 -19.89 11.47 14.52
N HIS A 100 -19.01 11.68 13.52
CA HIS A 100 -19.43 11.88 12.15
C HIS A 100 -20.26 10.70 11.64
N TRP A 101 -19.77 9.47 11.79
CA TRP A 101 -20.51 8.26 11.40
C TRP A 101 -21.81 8.07 12.19
N ALA A 102 -21.84 8.43 13.47
CA ALA A 102 -23.08 8.42 14.26
C ALA A 102 -24.14 9.38 13.70
N THR A 103 -23.75 10.54 13.17
CA THR A 103 -24.70 11.46 12.49
C THR A 103 -25.29 10.87 11.20
N LYS A 104 -24.60 9.89 10.59
CA LYS A 104 -25.08 9.15 9.41
C LYS A 104 -25.93 7.92 9.79
N GLY A 105 -26.15 7.69 11.06
CA GLY A 105 -26.93 6.55 11.56
C GLY A 105 -26.15 5.25 11.78
N ILE A 106 -24.82 5.30 11.64
CA ILE A 106 -23.95 4.15 11.92
C ILE A 106 -23.79 4.01 13.44
N ASP A 107 -23.99 2.80 13.96
CA ASP A 107 -23.90 2.53 15.39
C ASP A 107 -22.45 2.74 15.89
N PRO A 108 -22.22 3.71 16.81
CA PRO A 108 -20.89 3.99 17.34
C PRO A 108 -20.25 2.81 18.05
N ARG A 109 -21.03 1.82 18.53
CA ARG A 109 -20.52 0.61 19.19
C ARG A 109 -19.81 -0.35 18.23
N LYS A 110 -19.84 -0.11 16.90
CA LYS A 110 -19.03 -0.86 15.94
C LYS A 110 -17.55 -0.51 16.02
N PHE A 111 -17.21 0.66 16.58
CA PHE A 111 -15.86 1.22 16.52
C PHE A 111 -15.13 1.03 17.85
N TYR A 112 -13.92 0.52 17.77
CA TYR A 112 -12.94 0.52 18.84
C TYR A 112 -11.85 1.54 18.51
N ILE A 113 -11.46 2.36 19.46
CA ILE A 113 -10.37 3.32 19.30
C ILE A 113 -9.11 2.68 19.86
N LEU A 114 -8.04 2.66 19.05
CA LEU A 114 -6.74 2.17 19.51
C LEU A 114 -6.21 3.08 20.64
N GLU A 115 -6.01 2.52 21.83
CA GLU A 115 -5.45 3.24 22.96
C GLU A 115 -4.05 3.76 22.64
N GLY A 116 -3.82 5.04 22.92
CA GLY A 116 -2.56 5.71 22.60
C GLY A 116 -2.38 6.05 21.11
N GLY A 117 -3.25 5.54 20.22
CA GLY A 117 -3.19 5.78 18.78
C GLY A 117 -1.93 5.23 18.11
N GLY A 118 -1.73 5.56 16.84
CA GLY A 118 -0.57 5.10 16.09
C GLY A 118 0.76 5.67 16.56
N THR A 119 0.78 6.84 17.21
CA THR A 119 2.01 7.45 17.73
C THR A 119 2.62 6.66 18.88
N ASN A 120 1.80 6.02 19.69
CA ASN A 120 2.24 5.24 20.85
C ASN A 120 2.12 3.72 20.63
N TRP A 121 2.08 3.27 19.36
CA TRP A 121 2.10 1.86 19.03
C TRP A 121 3.42 1.22 19.48
N PRO A 122 3.41 0.18 20.37
CA PRO A 122 4.63 -0.32 21.00
C PRO A 122 5.39 -1.35 20.15
N TYR A 123 4.80 -1.86 19.06
CA TYR A 123 5.34 -2.96 18.26
C TYR A 123 5.79 -2.46 16.88
N ALA A 124 6.94 -1.78 16.83
CA ALA A 124 7.45 -1.15 15.61
C ALA A 124 7.73 -2.17 14.47
N ASP A 125 8.07 -3.39 14.83
CA ASP A 125 8.34 -4.51 13.91
C ASP A 125 7.08 -5.01 13.18
N MET A 126 5.90 -4.70 13.70
CA MET A 126 4.61 -4.98 13.05
C MET A 126 4.18 -3.91 12.06
N LEU A 127 4.89 -2.79 11.97
CA LEU A 127 4.52 -1.72 11.06
C LEU A 127 5.10 -1.93 9.66
N GLU A 128 4.28 -1.66 8.65
CA GLU A 128 4.70 -1.46 7.27
C GLU A 128 4.95 0.02 7.00
N VAL A 129 5.89 0.31 6.11
CA VAL A 129 6.11 1.67 5.59
C VAL A 129 5.62 1.76 4.15
N THR A 130 5.13 2.91 3.75
CA THR A 130 4.91 3.19 2.32
C THR A 130 6.26 3.58 1.71
N PRO A 131 6.82 2.80 0.78
CA PRO A 131 8.11 3.15 0.18
C PRO A 131 8.03 4.48 -0.55
N ASN A 132 9.13 5.25 -0.51
CA ASN A 132 9.28 6.41 -1.38
C ASN A 132 9.65 5.91 -2.78
N TYR A 133 8.65 5.76 -3.65
CA TYR A 133 8.84 5.23 -5.00
C TYR A 133 9.67 6.19 -5.85
N GLN A 134 10.76 5.68 -6.40
CA GLN A 134 11.60 6.37 -7.36
C GLN A 134 11.23 5.90 -8.78
N TYR A 135 11.28 6.81 -9.74
CA TYR A 135 10.95 6.53 -11.12
C TYR A 135 12.15 6.77 -12.03
N ILE A 136 12.19 6.06 -13.14
CA ILE A 136 13.16 6.27 -14.19
C ILE A 136 12.45 6.29 -15.55
N THR A 137 12.82 7.24 -16.40
CA THR A 137 12.30 7.29 -17.76
C THR A 137 12.89 6.18 -18.64
N PRO A 138 12.17 5.71 -19.67
CA PRO A 138 12.72 4.75 -20.63
C PRO A 138 14.03 5.18 -21.28
N ASP A 139 14.17 6.48 -21.61
CA ASP A 139 15.40 7.03 -22.23
C ASP A 139 16.61 6.97 -21.29
N GLU A 140 16.42 7.30 -20.01
CA GLU A 140 17.49 7.21 -19.01
C GLU A 140 17.91 5.74 -18.80
N LEU A 141 16.94 4.83 -18.68
CA LEU A 141 17.25 3.41 -18.51
C LEU A 141 17.95 2.85 -19.74
N LYS A 142 17.49 3.20 -20.98
CA LYS A 142 18.17 2.82 -22.22
C LYS A 142 19.62 3.25 -22.19
N THR A 143 19.90 4.51 -21.82
CA THR A 143 21.26 5.05 -21.72
C THR A 143 22.14 4.22 -20.79
N LYS A 144 21.61 3.81 -19.64
CA LYS A 144 22.33 2.98 -18.67
C LYS A 144 22.60 1.56 -19.20
N ILE A 145 21.61 0.95 -19.87
CA ILE A 145 21.76 -0.37 -20.49
C ILE A 145 22.82 -0.34 -21.60
N GLU A 146 22.80 0.66 -22.46
CA GLU A 146 23.78 0.84 -23.54
C GLU A 146 25.20 1.11 -22.99
N ALA A 147 25.31 1.82 -21.87
CA ALA A 147 26.55 2.03 -21.13
C ALA A 147 27.04 0.78 -20.40
N LYS A 148 26.24 -0.30 -20.35
CA LYS A 148 26.52 -1.55 -19.62
C LYS A 148 26.77 -1.32 -18.14
N GLU A 149 25.99 -0.41 -17.54
CA GLU A 149 26.01 -0.23 -16.08
C GLU A 149 25.51 -1.48 -15.39
N ASP A 150 26.12 -1.83 -14.25
CA ASP A 150 25.69 -2.96 -13.44
C ASP A 150 24.33 -2.65 -12.81
N MET A 151 23.35 -3.52 -13.04
CA MET A 151 21.98 -3.36 -12.57
C MET A 151 21.23 -4.69 -12.51
N LEU A 152 20.11 -4.71 -11.83
CA LEU A 152 19.13 -5.78 -11.90
C LEU A 152 17.86 -5.25 -12.60
N LEU A 153 17.36 -6.02 -13.55
CA LEU A 153 16.09 -5.77 -14.22
C LEU A 153 15.06 -6.76 -13.70
N LEU A 154 14.00 -6.27 -13.04
CA LEU A 154 12.95 -7.10 -12.44
C LEU A 154 11.65 -6.95 -13.22
N SER A 155 11.17 -8.04 -13.83
CA SER A 155 9.88 -8.03 -14.51
C SER A 155 8.76 -8.49 -13.58
N VAL A 156 7.84 -7.58 -13.28
CA VAL A 156 6.57 -7.84 -12.57
C VAL A 156 5.43 -7.75 -13.59
N GLN A 157 5.47 -8.63 -14.59
CA GLN A 157 4.47 -8.75 -15.63
C GLN A 157 3.58 -9.99 -15.38
N THR A 158 2.47 -10.09 -16.12
CA THR A 158 1.78 -11.38 -16.24
C THR A 158 2.62 -12.35 -17.08
N LYS A 159 2.32 -13.66 -16.98
CA LYS A 159 3.02 -14.66 -17.79
C LYS A 159 2.84 -14.40 -19.29
N ASP A 160 1.64 -13.98 -19.68
CA ASP A 160 1.30 -13.79 -21.10
C ASP A 160 1.95 -12.51 -21.62
N SER A 161 1.88 -11.40 -20.87
CA SER A 161 2.56 -10.15 -21.25
C SER A 161 4.07 -10.32 -21.39
N TYR A 162 4.72 -11.03 -20.46
CA TYR A 162 6.16 -11.32 -20.54
C TYR A 162 6.57 -11.99 -21.85
N LYS A 163 5.72 -12.88 -22.36
CA LYS A 163 5.96 -13.63 -23.60
C LYS A 163 5.54 -12.87 -24.86
N GLU A 164 4.39 -12.18 -24.81
CA GLU A 164 3.74 -11.62 -25.97
C GLU A 164 4.13 -10.16 -26.22
N ASP A 165 4.16 -9.35 -25.15
CA ASP A 165 4.54 -7.94 -25.21
C ASP A 165 6.08 -7.76 -25.15
N GLY A 166 6.77 -8.82 -24.67
CA GLY A 166 8.21 -8.85 -24.51
C GLY A 166 8.67 -8.40 -23.11
N HIS A 167 9.98 -8.46 -22.93
CA HIS A 167 10.68 -8.09 -21.69
C HIS A 167 12.09 -7.63 -22.02
N LEU A 168 12.69 -6.84 -21.15
CA LEU A 168 14.08 -6.39 -21.32
C LEU A 168 15.03 -7.59 -21.22
N HIS A 169 16.03 -7.61 -22.11
CA HIS A 169 17.06 -8.67 -22.10
C HIS A 169 17.70 -8.82 -20.72
N GLY A 170 17.82 -10.07 -20.26
CA GLY A 170 18.39 -10.39 -18.94
C GLY A 170 17.50 -10.08 -17.75
N SER A 171 16.24 -9.72 -17.94
CA SER A 171 15.34 -9.44 -16.83
C SER A 171 14.98 -10.69 -16.03
N ILE A 172 14.87 -10.51 -14.72
CA ILE A 172 14.43 -11.53 -13.76
C ILE A 172 12.90 -11.63 -13.83
N GLU A 173 12.38 -12.73 -14.34
CA GLU A 173 10.94 -12.97 -14.48
C GLU A 173 10.30 -13.36 -13.16
N THR A 174 9.19 -12.72 -12.76
CA THR A 174 8.42 -13.08 -11.56
C THR A 174 7.04 -13.65 -11.85
N LYS A 175 6.38 -13.23 -12.92
CA LYS A 175 4.97 -13.53 -13.24
C LYS A 175 4.01 -13.12 -12.10
N ALA A 176 4.33 -12.07 -11.38
CA ALA A 176 3.69 -11.70 -10.13
C ALA A 176 2.67 -10.55 -10.24
N TYR A 177 2.41 -10.02 -11.44
CA TYR A 177 1.45 -8.91 -11.58
C TYR A 177 0.04 -9.32 -11.16
N PRO A 178 -0.68 -8.47 -10.41
CA PRO A 178 -0.30 -7.16 -9.86
C PRO A 178 0.39 -7.20 -8.48
N ALA A 179 0.89 -8.32 -8.02
CA ALA A 179 1.66 -8.52 -6.79
C ALA A 179 0.92 -8.21 -5.47
N ASN A 180 -0.41 -8.24 -5.49
CA ASN A 180 -1.28 -7.83 -4.37
C ASN A 180 -1.96 -9.01 -3.65
N THR A 181 -1.63 -10.25 -3.99
CA THR A 181 -2.14 -11.46 -3.32
C THR A 181 -0.99 -12.31 -2.79
N GLU A 182 -1.27 -13.13 -1.78
CA GLU A 182 -0.28 -14.03 -1.20
C GLU A 182 0.35 -14.97 -2.25
N ASP A 183 -0.45 -15.53 -3.16
CA ASP A 183 0.06 -16.42 -4.21
C ASP A 183 0.99 -15.71 -5.20
N LEU A 184 0.72 -14.42 -5.50
CA LEU A 184 1.59 -13.62 -6.34
C LEU A 184 2.86 -13.21 -5.59
N ARG A 185 2.76 -12.90 -4.30
CA ARG A 185 3.91 -12.62 -3.43
C ARG A 185 4.84 -13.84 -3.30
N LYS A 186 4.31 -15.07 -3.20
CA LYS A 186 5.12 -16.31 -3.26
C LYS A 186 5.91 -16.46 -4.56
N ARG A 187 5.50 -15.82 -5.65
CA ARG A 187 6.29 -15.79 -6.88
C ARG A 187 7.45 -14.80 -6.79
N LEU A 188 7.27 -13.70 -6.08
CA LEU A 188 8.35 -12.76 -5.76
C LEU A 188 9.41 -13.42 -4.90
N ASP A 189 9.01 -14.27 -3.93
CA ASP A 189 9.93 -15.01 -3.06
C ASP A 189 10.97 -15.83 -3.83
N LYS A 190 10.55 -16.42 -4.95
CA LYS A 190 11.43 -17.31 -5.75
C LYS A 190 12.66 -16.61 -6.34
N VAL A 191 12.63 -15.29 -6.40
CA VAL A 191 13.72 -14.49 -6.98
C VAL A 191 14.38 -13.58 -5.96
N THR A 192 13.93 -13.60 -4.69
CA THR A 192 14.46 -12.73 -3.62
C THR A 192 15.98 -12.86 -3.49
N ASP A 193 16.51 -14.08 -3.48
CA ASP A 193 17.95 -14.33 -3.35
C ASP A 193 18.75 -13.54 -4.40
N LYS A 194 18.28 -13.54 -5.65
CA LYS A 194 18.95 -12.78 -6.73
C LYS A 194 18.99 -11.27 -6.48
N LEU A 195 18.01 -10.74 -5.75
CA LEU A 195 17.96 -9.33 -5.41
C LEU A 195 18.83 -8.96 -4.21
N THR A 196 19.15 -9.95 -3.38
CA THR A 196 19.94 -9.78 -2.14
C THR A 196 21.41 -10.20 -2.25
N GLU A 197 21.82 -10.84 -3.35
CA GLU A 197 23.21 -11.24 -3.61
C GLU A 197 24.18 -10.05 -3.73
N ASN A 198 23.65 -8.86 -4.02
CA ASN A 198 24.42 -7.63 -4.19
C ASN A 198 23.57 -6.40 -3.89
N ASP A 199 24.18 -5.21 -3.89
CA ASP A 199 23.52 -3.93 -3.61
C ASP A 199 23.25 -3.12 -4.89
N LEU A 200 23.18 -3.77 -6.06
CA LEU A 200 22.92 -3.11 -7.32
C LEU A 200 21.53 -2.46 -7.37
N PRO A 201 21.35 -1.37 -8.13
CA PRO A 201 20.03 -0.79 -8.38
C PRO A 201 19.11 -1.78 -9.10
N ILE A 202 17.83 -1.76 -8.76
CA ILE A 202 16.80 -2.68 -9.26
C ILE A 202 15.78 -1.87 -10.04
N TYR A 203 15.69 -2.08 -11.35
CA TYR A 203 14.72 -1.43 -12.22
C TYR A 203 13.53 -2.34 -12.45
N VAL A 204 12.34 -1.88 -12.05
CA VAL A 204 11.12 -2.70 -12.00
C VAL A 204 10.21 -2.35 -13.18
N MET A 205 10.05 -3.31 -14.09
CA MET A 205 9.11 -3.27 -15.20
C MET A 205 7.81 -3.97 -14.81
N CYS A 206 6.70 -3.28 -14.86
CA CYS A 206 5.37 -3.88 -14.77
C CYS A 206 4.54 -3.52 -16.01
N MET A 207 3.23 -3.71 -15.95
CA MET A 207 2.35 -3.46 -17.11
C MET A 207 2.29 -1.98 -17.50
N GLU A 208 2.21 -1.07 -16.53
CA GLU A 208 1.92 0.37 -16.73
C GLU A 208 2.85 1.31 -15.93
N GLY A 209 3.88 0.80 -15.29
CA GLY A 209 4.79 1.62 -14.46
C GLY A 209 4.14 2.19 -13.19
N LYS A 210 3.23 1.44 -12.58
CA LYS A 210 2.48 1.83 -11.37
C LYS A 210 2.23 0.61 -10.48
N GLY A 211 1.08 0.56 -9.86
CA GLY A 211 0.56 -0.36 -8.87
C GLY A 211 1.19 -1.75 -8.79
N GLY A 212 1.41 -2.44 -9.91
CA GLY A 212 2.11 -3.74 -9.89
C GLY A 212 3.56 -3.66 -9.46
N ALA A 213 4.29 -2.61 -9.88
CA ALA A 213 5.65 -2.35 -9.43
C ALA A 213 5.66 -1.86 -7.97
N GLU A 214 4.77 -0.94 -7.63
CA GLU A 214 4.62 -0.40 -6.27
C GLU A 214 4.31 -1.52 -5.26
N ASN A 215 3.38 -2.42 -5.56
CA ASN A 215 3.05 -3.57 -4.71
C ASN A 215 4.25 -4.52 -4.53
N ALA A 216 5.01 -4.79 -5.59
CA ALA A 216 6.19 -5.64 -5.51
C ALA A 216 7.30 -4.98 -4.68
N ILE A 217 7.55 -3.68 -4.87
CA ILE A 217 8.54 -2.92 -4.10
C ILE A 217 8.12 -2.88 -2.62
N SER A 218 6.85 -2.55 -2.33
CA SER A 218 6.34 -2.55 -0.97
C SER A 218 6.55 -3.91 -0.29
N TYR A 219 6.28 -5.01 -1.00
CA TYR A 219 6.54 -6.35 -0.49
C TYR A 219 8.02 -6.59 -0.18
N TYR A 220 8.92 -6.25 -1.10
CA TYR A 220 10.36 -6.44 -0.87
C TYR A 220 10.92 -5.56 0.25
N VAL A 221 10.45 -4.33 0.37
CA VAL A 221 10.88 -3.40 1.42
C VAL A 221 10.36 -3.86 2.79
N ASN A 222 9.07 -4.16 2.88
CA ASN A 222 8.43 -4.46 4.17
C ASN A 222 8.71 -5.89 4.65
N GLU A 223 8.62 -6.90 3.76
CA GLU A 223 8.76 -8.30 4.14
C GLU A 223 10.20 -8.83 4.03
N LYS A 224 10.93 -8.38 3.00
CA LYS A 224 12.29 -8.88 2.75
C LYS A 224 13.38 -7.92 3.23
N LYS A 225 12.97 -6.73 3.73
CA LYS A 225 13.87 -5.71 4.28
C LYS A 225 14.95 -5.27 3.29
N ILE A 226 14.64 -5.29 1.99
CA ILE A 226 15.54 -4.75 0.95
C ILE A 226 15.45 -3.24 0.97
N ASP A 227 16.60 -2.56 0.90
CA ASP A 227 16.67 -1.09 0.92
C ASP A 227 15.86 -0.48 -0.23
N GLN A 228 14.87 0.35 0.12
CA GLN A 228 13.99 1.00 -0.85
C GLN A 228 14.74 1.89 -1.84
N THR A 229 15.91 2.44 -1.48
CA THR A 229 16.70 3.32 -2.34
C THR A 229 17.28 2.62 -3.58
N ARG A 230 17.24 1.30 -3.59
CA ARG A 230 17.68 0.48 -4.73
C ARG A 230 16.65 0.36 -5.83
N PHE A 231 15.36 0.59 -5.54
CA PHE A 231 14.28 0.34 -6.48
C PHE A 231 13.91 1.57 -7.31
N TYR A 232 13.77 1.36 -8.62
CA TYR A 232 13.30 2.35 -9.58
C TYR A 232 12.19 1.76 -10.43
N ILE A 233 11.04 2.42 -10.51
CA ILE A 233 9.93 2.03 -11.35
C ILE A 233 10.15 2.60 -12.75
N ILE A 234 10.06 1.76 -13.80
CA ILE A 234 10.16 2.19 -15.18
C ILE A 234 8.85 2.85 -15.58
N GLU A 235 8.89 4.13 -15.90
CA GLU A 235 7.72 4.93 -16.31
C GLU A 235 7.01 4.30 -17.52
N GLY A 236 5.69 4.24 -17.45
CA GLY A 236 4.85 3.65 -18.50
C GLY A 236 4.87 2.11 -18.55
N GLY A 237 5.80 1.47 -17.84
CA GLY A 237 5.94 0.00 -17.86
C GLY A 237 6.16 -0.56 -19.26
N ILE A 238 5.80 -1.85 -19.47
CA ILE A 238 5.99 -2.48 -20.79
C ILE A 238 5.09 -1.86 -21.86
N LYS A 239 3.90 -1.41 -21.50
CA LYS A 239 2.97 -0.78 -22.45
C LYS A 239 3.46 0.57 -22.97
N GLY A 240 4.22 1.28 -22.15
CA GLY A 240 4.81 2.59 -22.50
C GLY A 240 6.26 2.51 -22.97
N TRP A 241 6.85 1.31 -23.11
CA TRP A 241 8.25 1.16 -23.50
C TRP A 241 8.44 1.50 -24.99
N PRO A 242 9.21 2.54 -25.35
CA PRO A 242 9.27 3.02 -26.72
C PRO A 242 10.37 2.35 -27.60
N PHE A 243 11.14 1.41 -27.05
CA PHE A 243 12.30 0.78 -27.73
C PHE A 243 12.06 -0.73 -27.91
N PRO A 244 11.23 -1.14 -28.89
CA PRO A 244 10.89 -2.55 -29.08
C PRO A 244 12.12 -3.42 -29.43
N GLU A 245 13.16 -2.84 -30.03
CA GLU A 245 14.43 -3.50 -30.36
C GLU A 245 15.22 -3.98 -29.14
N MET A 246 14.88 -3.48 -27.95
CA MET A 246 15.51 -3.90 -26.68
C MET A 246 14.72 -5.00 -25.98
N LEU A 247 13.59 -5.42 -26.54
CA LEU A 247 12.73 -6.43 -25.95
C LEU A 247 12.98 -7.80 -26.60
N GLU A 248 13.02 -8.82 -25.73
CA GLU A 248 12.90 -10.21 -26.14
C GLU A 248 11.44 -10.66 -26.03
N SER A 249 10.96 -11.38 -27.01
CA SER A 249 9.63 -12.00 -26.98
C SER A 249 9.66 -13.38 -27.65
N SER A 250 8.76 -14.27 -27.28
CA SER A 250 8.65 -15.58 -27.92
C SER A 250 8.21 -15.52 -29.40
N LYS A 251 7.81 -14.33 -29.88
CA LYS A 251 7.49 -14.11 -31.31
C LYS A 251 8.76 -13.95 -32.16
N THR A 252 9.86 -13.51 -31.58
CA THR A 252 11.14 -13.30 -32.29
C THR A 252 11.86 -14.62 -32.55
N GLU A 253 11.65 -15.66 -31.72
CA GLU A 253 12.28 -16.97 -31.89
C GLU A 253 11.63 -17.84 -32.99
N ALA A 254 10.49 -17.43 -33.53
CA ALA A 254 9.77 -18.19 -34.57
C ALA A 254 10.09 -17.72 -36.01
N GLU A 255 10.92 -16.67 -36.17
CA GLU A 255 11.30 -16.09 -37.47
C GLU A 255 12.78 -16.33 -37.83
N GLU A 256 13.56 -17.04 -37.01
CA GLU A 256 14.91 -17.56 -37.33
C GLU A 256 14.83 -19.08 -37.61
#